data_50c5839d6f54273ce58f5e0a6d3ebc7e
#
_entry.id   50c5839d6f54273ce58f5e0a6d3ebc7e
#
_cell.length_a   1.000
_cell.length_b   1.000
_cell.length_c   1.000
_cell.angle_alpha   90.00
_cell.angle_beta   90.00
_cell.angle_gamma   90.00
#
_symmetry.space_group_name_H-M   'P 1'
#
loop_
_entity.id
_entity.type
_entity.pdbx_description
1 polymer ?
#
loop_
_entity_poly.entity_id
_entity_poly.type
_entity_poly.pdbx_seq_one_letter_code
_entity_poly.pdbx_strand_id
1 'polypeptide(L)'
;ASKSLRIRPLLEKVLSLPGYRGVLSFSLDEAIWLVEQGVTDDVLVAYPSANRESLHRVMHDATLRSRITLMIDSIEHLDFIDTVVPPTERGEVRVCIDVDASLEIGPLHIGALRSPLRTVNHVRDIVRALQSRRGFTLVGLMAYEGQIAGTTDTSPAVAAMKALSRRELRTRREEIVNAVRA
;
A
#
# COMPACT_ATOMS: atom_id res chain seq x y z
N ALA A 1 -3.31 2.96 -11.52
CA ALA A 1 -4.30 2.97 -10.44
C ALA A 1 -5.71 3.03 -11.00
N SER A 2 -6.61 2.15 -10.59
CA SER A 2 -7.99 2.09 -11.07
C SER A 2 -8.80 3.35 -10.74
N LYS A 3 -8.49 4.02 -9.63
CA LYS A 3 -9.12 5.29 -9.24
C LYS A 3 -9.16 6.33 -10.38
N SER A 4 -8.11 6.39 -11.19
CA SER A 4 -8.00 7.34 -12.30
C SER A 4 -8.47 6.78 -13.64
N LEU A 5 -8.66 5.47 -13.73
CA LEU A 5 -8.99 4.76 -14.94
C LEU A 5 -10.05 3.68 -14.64
N ARG A 6 -11.31 4.09 -14.50
CA ARG A 6 -12.43 3.21 -14.13
C ARG A 6 -13.15 2.59 -15.35
N ILE A 7 -12.38 2.18 -16.34
CA ILE A 7 -12.91 1.60 -17.59
C ILE A 7 -12.20 0.27 -17.82
N ARG A 8 -12.93 -0.85 -17.62
CA ARG A 8 -12.38 -2.21 -17.72
C ARG A 8 -11.62 -2.48 -19.00
N PRO A 9 -12.16 -2.24 -20.23
CA PRO A 9 -11.42 -2.52 -21.46
C PRO A 9 -10.11 -1.74 -21.59
N LEU A 10 -10.05 -0.55 -20.98
CA LEU A 10 -8.85 0.26 -20.98
C LEU A 10 -7.81 -0.26 -19.96
N LEU A 11 -8.25 -0.73 -18.79
CA LEU A 11 -7.37 -1.43 -17.84
C LEU A 11 -6.76 -2.69 -18.47
N GLU A 12 -7.57 -3.52 -19.11
CA GLU A 12 -7.12 -4.72 -19.83
C GLU A 12 -6.13 -4.38 -20.94
N LYS A 13 -6.40 -3.31 -21.69
CA LYS A 13 -5.48 -2.80 -22.72
C LYS A 13 -4.13 -2.37 -22.14
N VAL A 14 -4.13 -1.64 -21.02
CA VAL A 14 -2.90 -1.21 -20.34
C VAL A 14 -2.14 -2.43 -19.81
N LEU A 15 -2.82 -3.38 -19.19
CA LEU A 15 -2.20 -4.60 -18.64
C LEU A 15 -1.60 -5.51 -19.72
N SER A 16 -2.09 -5.43 -20.95
CA SER A 16 -1.49 -6.15 -22.10
C SER A 16 -0.16 -5.55 -22.58
N LEU A 17 0.20 -4.34 -22.13
CA LEU A 17 1.45 -3.70 -22.51
C LEU A 17 2.63 -4.23 -21.68
N PRO A 18 3.84 -4.35 -22.28
CA PRO A 18 5.03 -4.77 -21.53
C PRO A 18 5.31 -3.88 -20.32
N GLY A 19 5.64 -4.51 -19.19
CA GLY A 19 6.01 -3.80 -17.96
C GLY A 19 4.83 -3.52 -16.99
N TYR A 20 3.58 -3.66 -17.44
CA TYR A 20 2.42 -3.56 -16.55
C TYR A 20 2.02 -4.95 -16.05
N ARG A 21 1.91 -5.13 -14.72
CA ARG A 21 1.66 -6.44 -14.12
C ARG A 21 0.42 -6.53 -13.25
N GLY A 22 0.03 -5.43 -12.60
CA GLY A 22 -1.07 -5.45 -11.67
C GLY A 22 -1.77 -4.10 -11.57
N VAL A 23 -2.77 -4.05 -10.70
CA VAL A 23 -3.61 -2.88 -10.49
C VAL A 23 -3.49 -2.40 -9.04
N LEU A 24 -3.30 -1.10 -8.86
CA LEU A 24 -3.55 -0.44 -7.58
C LEU A 24 -5.04 -0.06 -7.52
N SER A 25 -5.84 -0.83 -6.78
CA SER A 25 -7.28 -0.59 -6.61
C SER A 25 -7.54 0.49 -5.55
N PHE A 26 -8.68 1.17 -5.66
CA PHE A 26 -9.08 2.18 -4.69
C PHE A 26 -9.62 1.56 -3.39
N SER A 27 -10.41 0.50 -3.50
CA SER A 27 -11.03 -0.19 -2.37
C SER A 27 -10.85 -1.70 -2.46
N LEU A 28 -11.11 -2.39 -1.35
CA LEU A 28 -11.07 -3.85 -1.31
C LEU A 28 -12.20 -4.49 -2.14
N ASP A 29 -13.38 -3.87 -2.17
CA ASP A 29 -14.50 -4.33 -3.02
C ASP A 29 -14.14 -4.27 -4.50
N GLU A 30 -13.49 -3.18 -4.93
CA GLU A 30 -13.00 -3.05 -6.30
C GLU A 30 -11.91 -4.10 -6.61
N ALA A 31 -11.02 -4.39 -5.65
CA ALA A 31 -9.99 -5.41 -5.82
C ALA A 31 -10.61 -6.80 -6.04
N ILE A 32 -11.61 -7.16 -5.24
CA ILE A 32 -12.36 -8.41 -5.39
C ILE A 32 -12.99 -8.48 -6.78
N TRP A 33 -13.71 -7.44 -7.16
CA TRP A 33 -14.36 -7.37 -8.48
C TRP A 33 -13.36 -7.50 -9.64
N LEU A 34 -12.20 -6.83 -9.58
CA LEU A 34 -11.17 -6.92 -10.62
C LEU A 34 -10.65 -8.36 -10.80
N VAL A 35 -10.44 -9.07 -9.68
CA VAL A 35 -9.98 -10.47 -9.71
C VAL A 35 -11.07 -11.38 -10.25
N GLU A 36 -12.31 -11.25 -9.78
CA GLU A 36 -13.45 -12.08 -10.20
C GLU A 36 -13.81 -11.90 -11.68
N GLN A 37 -13.64 -10.68 -12.19
CA GLN A 37 -13.85 -10.40 -13.61
C GLN A 37 -12.65 -10.79 -14.50
N GLY A 38 -11.59 -11.35 -13.92
CA GLY A 38 -10.40 -11.78 -14.67
C GLY A 38 -9.60 -10.63 -15.29
N VAL A 39 -9.72 -9.40 -14.73
CA VAL A 39 -9.00 -8.24 -15.24
C VAL A 39 -7.50 -8.32 -14.93
N THR A 40 -7.16 -8.88 -13.75
CA THR A 40 -5.77 -9.01 -13.29
C THR A 40 -5.64 -10.09 -12.21
N ASP A 41 -4.44 -10.65 -12.12
CA ASP A 41 -4.04 -11.63 -11.09
C ASP A 41 -3.27 -11.00 -9.93
N ASP A 42 -2.99 -9.71 -9.98
CA ASP A 42 -2.23 -9.02 -8.97
C ASP A 42 -2.84 -7.65 -8.67
N VAL A 43 -3.42 -7.51 -7.47
CA VAL A 43 -4.07 -6.29 -7.02
C VAL A 43 -3.48 -5.85 -5.68
N LEU A 44 -3.00 -4.61 -5.62
CA LEU A 44 -2.68 -3.94 -4.37
C LEU A 44 -3.83 -2.98 -4.00
N VAL A 45 -4.41 -3.15 -2.82
CA VAL A 45 -5.41 -2.22 -2.30
C VAL A 45 -4.73 -0.96 -1.80
N ALA A 46 -5.16 0.21 -2.29
CA ALA A 46 -4.45 1.48 -2.08
C ALA A 46 -4.52 2.02 -0.64
N TYR A 47 -5.44 1.54 0.18
CA TYR A 47 -5.68 2.01 1.55
C TYR A 47 -5.99 0.85 2.49
N PRO A 48 -5.67 0.95 3.79
CA PRO A 48 -6.17 0.03 4.80
C PRO A 48 -7.70 -0.08 4.72
N SER A 49 -8.21 -1.31 4.76
CA SER A 49 -9.65 -1.57 4.64
C SER A 49 -10.26 -1.96 5.98
N ALA A 50 -11.34 -1.28 6.37
CA ALA A 50 -12.17 -1.64 7.52
C ALA A 50 -13.48 -2.34 7.11
N ASN A 51 -13.65 -2.70 5.84
CA ASN A 51 -14.82 -3.43 5.36
C ASN A 51 -14.75 -4.90 5.77
N ARG A 52 -15.49 -5.25 6.84
CA ARG A 52 -15.50 -6.61 7.41
C ARG A 52 -15.98 -7.67 6.42
N GLU A 53 -17.00 -7.36 5.63
CA GLU A 53 -17.57 -8.30 4.65
C GLU A 53 -16.55 -8.65 3.57
N SER A 54 -15.91 -7.65 2.99
CA SER A 54 -14.90 -7.83 1.95
C SER A 54 -13.64 -8.52 2.50
N LEU A 55 -13.22 -8.19 3.72
CA LEU A 55 -12.13 -8.88 4.40
C LEU A 55 -12.48 -10.36 4.61
N HIS A 56 -13.68 -10.65 5.15
CA HIS A 56 -14.16 -12.03 5.34
C HIS A 56 -14.16 -12.80 4.03
N ARG A 57 -14.65 -12.20 2.95
CA ARG A 57 -14.64 -12.79 1.61
C ARG A 57 -13.24 -13.16 1.14
N VAL A 58 -12.29 -12.21 1.21
CA VAL A 58 -10.89 -12.45 0.81
C VAL A 58 -10.25 -13.54 1.67
N MET A 59 -10.52 -13.57 2.98
CA MET A 59 -9.91 -14.54 3.89
C MET A 59 -10.37 -16.00 3.62
N HIS A 60 -11.60 -16.19 3.16
CA HIS A 60 -12.16 -17.52 2.89
C HIS A 60 -11.97 -17.99 1.45
N ASP A 61 -11.62 -17.11 0.52
CA ASP A 61 -11.33 -17.47 -0.87
C ASP A 61 -9.83 -17.52 -1.14
N ALA A 62 -9.29 -18.69 -1.43
CA ALA A 62 -7.87 -18.88 -1.69
C ALA A 62 -7.38 -18.13 -2.94
N THR A 63 -8.24 -17.99 -3.95
CA THR A 63 -7.91 -17.26 -5.18
C THR A 63 -7.80 -15.76 -4.90
N LEU A 64 -8.79 -15.19 -4.22
CA LEU A 64 -8.76 -13.77 -3.83
C LEU A 64 -7.56 -13.50 -2.93
N ARG A 65 -7.31 -14.34 -1.93
CA ARG A 65 -6.22 -14.19 -0.97
C ARG A 65 -4.83 -14.24 -1.64
N SER A 66 -4.66 -15.08 -2.66
CA SER A 66 -3.38 -15.18 -3.40
C SER A 66 -3.12 -13.99 -4.35
N ARG A 67 -4.17 -13.33 -4.82
CA ARG A 67 -4.10 -12.27 -5.84
C ARG A 67 -4.23 -10.86 -5.27
N ILE A 68 -4.79 -10.71 -4.07
CA ILE A 68 -5.00 -9.41 -3.43
C ILE A 68 -3.97 -9.20 -2.34
N THR A 69 -3.32 -8.05 -2.37
CA THR A 69 -2.42 -7.57 -1.31
C THR A 69 -3.14 -6.45 -0.55
N LEU A 70 -3.29 -6.63 0.76
CA LEU A 70 -3.87 -5.61 1.63
C LEU A 70 -2.84 -4.56 2.02
N MET A 71 -3.25 -3.29 2.05
CA MET A 71 -2.46 -2.22 2.65
C MET A 71 -2.63 -2.22 4.16
N ILE A 72 -1.54 -2.04 4.88
CA ILE A 72 -1.53 -1.89 6.34
C ILE A 72 -0.67 -0.68 6.74
N ASP A 73 -1.04 0.00 7.81
CA ASP A 73 -0.34 1.18 8.33
C ASP A 73 -0.28 1.23 9.85
N SER A 74 -0.79 0.22 10.53
CA SER A 74 -0.78 0.14 12.00
C SER A 74 -0.88 -1.31 12.50
N ILE A 75 -0.49 -1.53 13.76
CA ILE A 75 -0.65 -2.82 14.45
C ILE A 75 -2.12 -3.09 14.71
N GLU A 76 -2.89 -2.06 15.05
CA GLU A 76 -4.34 -2.14 15.30
C GLU A 76 -5.10 -2.61 14.06
N HIS A 77 -4.61 -2.30 12.86
CA HIS A 77 -5.22 -2.81 11.63
C HIS A 77 -4.95 -4.32 11.46
N LEU A 78 -3.78 -4.82 11.86
CA LEU A 78 -3.52 -6.27 11.91
C LEU A 78 -4.44 -6.95 12.93
N ASP A 79 -4.59 -6.36 14.13
CA ASP A 79 -5.53 -6.85 15.15
C ASP A 79 -6.97 -6.88 14.63
N PHE A 80 -7.37 -5.82 13.93
CA PHE A 80 -8.69 -5.73 13.32
C PHE A 80 -8.91 -6.86 12.29
N ILE A 81 -7.95 -7.12 11.40
CA ILE A 81 -8.05 -8.22 10.44
C ILE A 81 -8.19 -9.57 11.16
N ASP A 82 -7.41 -9.81 12.20
CA ASP A 82 -7.48 -11.04 13.01
C ASP A 82 -8.82 -11.19 13.76
N THR A 83 -9.50 -10.08 14.09
CA THR A 83 -10.87 -10.13 14.65
C THR A 83 -11.95 -10.44 13.61
N VAL A 84 -11.69 -10.19 12.33
CA VAL A 84 -12.64 -10.53 11.24
C VAL A 84 -12.57 -12.02 10.93
N VAL A 85 -11.36 -12.57 10.75
CA VAL A 85 -11.11 -14.00 10.56
C VAL A 85 -9.80 -14.36 11.28
N PRO A 86 -9.86 -15.17 12.34
CA PRO A 86 -8.68 -15.60 13.08
C PRO A 86 -7.66 -16.33 12.19
N PRO A 87 -6.34 -16.21 12.49
CA PRO A 87 -5.29 -16.87 11.71
C PRO A 87 -5.42 -18.40 11.60
N THR A 88 -6.13 -19.01 12.56
CA THR A 88 -6.42 -20.46 12.56
C THR A 88 -7.48 -20.88 11.53
N GLU A 89 -8.26 -19.91 11.03
CA GLU A 89 -9.39 -20.15 10.12
C GLU A 89 -9.11 -19.67 8.70
N ARG A 90 -7.93 -19.12 8.45
CA ARG A 90 -7.52 -18.60 7.13
C ARG A 90 -6.10 -19.02 6.76
N GLY A 91 -5.77 -18.98 5.49
CA GLY A 91 -4.39 -19.05 5.02
C GLY A 91 -3.65 -17.71 5.15
N GLU A 92 -2.41 -17.69 4.66
CA GLU A 92 -1.60 -16.47 4.66
C GLU A 92 -2.21 -15.36 3.78
N VAL A 93 -2.13 -14.13 4.27
CA VAL A 93 -2.60 -12.90 3.63
C VAL A 93 -1.39 -12.05 3.25
N ARG A 94 -1.32 -11.67 2.00
CA ARG A 94 -0.29 -10.76 1.49
C ARG A 94 -0.56 -9.35 2.00
N VAL A 95 0.44 -8.71 2.60
CA VAL A 95 0.34 -7.33 3.10
C VAL A 95 1.46 -6.46 2.56
N CYS A 96 1.14 -5.18 2.36
CA CYS A 96 2.06 -4.12 1.97
C CYS A 96 1.97 -3.01 3.02
N ILE A 97 3.10 -2.54 3.53
CA ILE A 97 3.14 -1.45 4.51
C ILE A 97 3.07 -0.11 3.78
N ASP A 98 2.11 0.74 4.14
CA ASP A 98 2.04 2.14 3.69
C ASP A 98 2.97 3.00 4.54
N VAL A 99 3.94 3.65 3.92
CA VAL A 99 4.92 4.52 4.57
C VAL A 99 4.63 5.96 4.20
N ASP A 100 4.59 6.86 5.18
CA ASP A 100 4.46 8.28 4.91
C ASP A 100 5.65 8.82 4.11
N ALA A 101 5.35 9.42 2.96
CA ALA A 101 6.33 10.01 2.05
C ALA A 101 6.33 11.55 2.05
N SER A 102 5.64 12.16 2.99
CA SER A 102 5.58 13.62 3.10
C SER A 102 6.93 14.24 3.48
N LEU A 103 7.08 15.51 3.17
CA LEU A 103 8.22 16.35 3.57
C LEU A 103 7.88 17.14 4.81
N GLU A 104 8.72 17.08 5.84
CA GLU A 104 8.64 17.92 7.02
C GLU A 104 9.79 18.92 7.06
N ILE A 105 9.46 20.19 7.28
CA ILE A 105 10.43 21.27 7.47
C ILE A 105 10.04 22.05 8.72
N GLY A 106 10.68 21.74 9.85
CA GLY A 106 10.26 22.25 11.16
C GLY A 106 8.79 21.90 11.43
N PRO A 107 7.92 22.88 11.71
CA PRO A 107 6.51 22.62 11.95
C PRO A 107 5.67 22.44 10.66
N LEU A 108 6.29 22.65 9.49
CA LEU A 108 5.57 22.59 8.22
C LEU A 108 5.58 21.19 7.67
N HIS A 109 4.39 20.67 7.38
CA HIS A 109 4.16 19.38 6.73
C HIS A 109 3.68 19.61 5.30
N ILE A 110 4.34 18.99 4.31
CA ILE A 110 4.05 19.12 2.89
C ILE A 110 3.87 17.74 2.28
N GLY A 111 2.68 17.44 1.82
CA GLY A 111 2.33 16.15 1.21
C GLY A 111 1.05 15.56 1.79
N ALA A 112 0.82 14.30 1.47
CA ALA A 112 -0.35 13.58 1.95
C ALA A 112 -0.01 12.87 3.27
N LEU A 113 -0.76 13.19 4.33
CA LEU A 113 -0.75 12.45 5.60
C LEU A 113 -1.54 11.14 5.44
N ARG A 114 -0.91 10.14 4.85
CA ARG A 114 -1.58 8.87 4.54
C ARG A 114 -1.37 7.81 5.59
N SER A 115 -0.21 7.81 6.22
CA SER A 115 0.21 6.77 7.15
C SER A 115 0.92 7.40 8.35
N PRO A 116 0.77 6.85 9.55
CA PRO A 116 1.55 7.24 10.72
C PRO A 116 2.99 6.71 10.67
N LEU A 117 3.31 5.82 9.73
CA LEU A 117 4.59 5.12 9.66
C LEU A 117 5.61 5.94 8.86
N ARG A 118 6.31 6.85 9.53
CA ARG A 118 7.29 7.72 8.90
C ARG A 118 8.75 7.30 9.13
N THR A 119 9.06 6.84 10.33
CA THR A 119 10.43 6.54 10.76
C THR A 119 10.77 5.07 10.59
N VAL A 120 12.07 4.77 10.56
CA VAL A 120 12.58 3.39 10.58
C VAL A 120 12.03 2.61 11.77
N ASN A 121 11.93 3.25 12.94
CA ASN A 121 11.42 2.58 14.15
C ASN A 121 9.94 2.22 14.01
N HIS A 122 9.09 3.11 13.48
CA HIS A 122 7.69 2.81 13.21
C HIS A 122 7.54 1.58 12.30
N VAL A 123 8.36 1.51 11.24
CA VAL A 123 8.31 0.37 10.31
C VAL A 123 8.84 -0.91 10.94
N ARG A 124 9.92 -0.83 11.75
CA ARG A 124 10.42 -1.99 12.50
C ARG A 124 9.40 -2.57 13.46
N ASP A 125 8.62 -1.73 14.12
CA ASP A 125 7.59 -2.20 15.06
C ASP A 125 6.49 -2.97 14.34
N ILE A 126 6.04 -2.50 13.16
CA ILE A 126 5.10 -3.25 12.30
C ILE A 126 5.72 -4.56 11.81
N VAL A 127 6.98 -4.55 11.37
CA VAL A 127 7.66 -5.77 10.90
C VAL A 127 7.79 -6.80 12.02
N ARG A 128 8.15 -6.39 13.23
CA ARG A 128 8.18 -7.27 14.41
C ARG A 128 6.79 -7.83 14.73
N ALA A 129 5.77 -6.98 14.66
CA ALA A 129 4.39 -7.43 14.86
C ALA A 129 3.96 -8.47 13.81
N LEU A 130 4.35 -8.31 12.55
CA LEU A 130 4.12 -9.29 11.49
C LEU A 130 4.89 -10.60 11.74
N GLN A 131 6.16 -10.52 12.12
CA GLN A 131 7.00 -11.69 12.41
C GLN A 131 6.51 -12.50 13.61
N SER A 132 5.91 -11.84 14.60
CA SER A 132 5.33 -12.51 15.79
C SER A 132 3.95 -13.11 15.56
N ARG A 133 3.31 -12.85 14.41
CA ARG A 133 1.95 -13.30 14.05
C ARG A 133 1.98 -14.33 12.94
N ARG A 134 1.03 -15.26 13.00
CA ARG A 134 0.78 -16.19 11.90
C ARG A 134 -0.20 -15.58 10.91
N GLY A 135 -0.16 -16.05 9.67
CA GLY A 135 -1.18 -15.76 8.67
C GLY A 135 -1.01 -14.42 7.95
N PHE A 136 0.19 -13.80 8.00
CA PHE A 136 0.54 -12.63 7.20
C PHE A 136 1.90 -12.83 6.50
N THR A 137 1.97 -12.40 5.25
CA THR A 137 3.21 -12.37 4.46
C THR A 137 3.45 -10.94 3.97
N LEU A 138 4.53 -10.31 4.44
CA LEU A 138 4.95 -9.00 3.95
C LEU A 138 5.53 -9.12 2.54
N VAL A 139 4.90 -8.47 1.55
CA VAL A 139 5.30 -8.53 0.14
C VAL A 139 5.86 -7.21 -0.39
N GLY A 140 5.72 -6.12 0.34
CA GLY A 140 6.24 -4.83 -0.12
C GLY A 140 6.02 -3.67 0.83
N LEU A 141 6.60 -2.55 0.41
CA LEU A 141 6.40 -1.23 1.01
C LEU A 141 5.83 -0.30 -0.06
N MET A 142 4.89 0.54 0.30
CA MET A 142 4.33 1.58 -0.54
C MET A 142 4.59 2.95 0.09
N ALA A 143 4.91 3.95 -0.75
CA ALA A 143 5.08 5.33 -0.32
C ALA A 143 4.50 6.25 -1.41
N TYR A 144 3.55 7.09 -1.03
CA TYR A 144 2.92 8.02 -1.96
C TYR A 144 3.53 9.42 -1.86
N GLU A 145 4.31 9.78 -2.86
CA GLU A 145 5.02 11.06 -2.97
C GLU A 145 4.11 12.16 -3.55
N GLY A 146 2.96 12.43 -2.91
CA GLY A 146 1.94 13.37 -3.42
C GLY A 146 2.45 14.79 -3.67
N GLN A 147 3.39 15.28 -2.86
CA GLN A 147 4.03 16.58 -3.01
C GLN A 147 4.97 16.67 -4.23
N ILE A 148 5.44 15.53 -4.72
CA ILE A 148 6.28 15.45 -5.92
C ILE A 148 5.42 15.22 -7.16
N ALA A 149 4.59 14.17 -7.12
CA ALA A 149 3.79 13.73 -8.26
C ALA A 149 2.54 14.59 -8.50
N GLY A 150 1.97 15.17 -7.44
CA GLY A 150 0.70 15.90 -7.48
C GLY A 150 0.82 17.42 -7.71
N THR A 151 2.03 17.95 -7.89
CA THR A 151 2.27 19.39 -8.08
C THR A 151 2.93 19.67 -9.44
N THR A 152 2.59 20.79 -10.05
CA THR A 152 3.20 21.24 -11.32
C THR A 152 4.58 21.88 -11.07
N ASP A 153 5.46 21.88 -12.08
CA ASP A 153 6.81 22.48 -11.99
C ASP A 153 6.81 23.95 -12.42
N THR A 154 5.73 24.68 -12.16
CA THR A 154 5.51 26.05 -12.68
C THR A 154 6.20 27.16 -11.88
N SER A 155 6.79 26.86 -10.72
CA SER A 155 7.37 27.85 -9.82
C SER A 155 8.73 27.38 -9.29
N PRO A 156 9.73 28.28 -9.19
CA PRO A 156 11.03 27.98 -8.59
C PRO A 156 10.91 27.44 -7.15
N ALA A 157 9.96 27.93 -6.37
CA ALA A 157 9.71 27.47 -5.01
C ALA A 157 9.23 26.01 -4.99
N VAL A 158 8.34 25.62 -5.90
CA VAL A 158 7.90 24.22 -6.04
C VAL A 158 9.04 23.32 -6.50
N ALA A 159 9.88 23.78 -7.43
CA ALA A 159 11.04 23.02 -7.88
C ALA A 159 12.04 22.80 -6.72
N ALA A 160 12.31 23.81 -5.91
CA ALA A 160 13.17 23.71 -4.73
C ALA A 160 12.58 22.73 -3.67
N MET A 161 11.29 22.83 -3.37
CA MET A 161 10.59 21.92 -2.47
C MET A 161 10.69 20.48 -2.95
N LYS A 162 10.45 20.22 -4.24
CA LYS A 162 10.57 18.88 -4.83
C LYS A 162 12.01 18.35 -4.75
N ALA A 163 13.02 19.17 -4.99
CA ALA A 163 14.42 18.78 -4.89
C ALA A 163 14.78 18.36 -3.45
N LEU A 164 14.33 19.15 -2.46
CA LEU A 164 14.52 18.83 -1.04
C LEU A 164 13.79 17.54 -0.65
N SER A 165 12.52 17.39 -1.07
CA SER A 165 11.73 16.20 -0.80
C SER A 165 12.38 14.93 -1.39
N ARG A 166 12.85 14.99 -2.64
CA ARG A 166 13.52 13.84 -3.28
C ARG A 166 14.80 13.43 -2.54
N ARG A 167 15.57 14.42 -2.06
CA ARG A 167 16.81 14.16 -1.32
C ARG A 167 16.52 13.49 0.02
N GLU A 168 15.59 14.02 0.78
CA GLU A 168 15.17 13.48 2.09
C GLU A 168 14.59 12.07 1.94
N LEU A 169 13.65 11.89 1.02
CA LEU A 169 13.00 10.60 0.77
C LEU A 169 13.98 9.52 0.30
N ARG A 170 15.00 9.86 -0.49
CA ARG A 170 16.00 8.87 -0.90
C ARG A 170 16.65 8.23 0.32
N THR A 171 17.17 9.03 1.24
CA THR A 171 17.83 8.55 2.46
C THR A 171 16.88 7.73 3.33
N ARG A 172 15.70 8.28 3.63
CA ARG A 172 14.71 7.62 4.47
C ARG A 172 14.20 6.30 3.89
N ARG A 173 13.99 6.22 2.58
CA ARG A 173 13.59 4.98 1.90
C ARG A 173 14.68 3.92 1.96
N GLU A 174 15.94 4.30 1.75
CA GLU A 174 17.08 3.38 1.88
C GLU A 174 17.18 2.82 3.31
N GLU A 175 17.07 3.68 4.32
CA GLU A 175 17.11 3.27 5.73
C GLU A 175 15.95 2.32 6.07
N ILE A 176 14.72 2.63 5.63
CA ILE A 176 13.54 1.79 5.86
C ILE A 176 13.68 0.44 5.16
N VAL A 177 14.09 0.42 3.89
CA VAL A 177 14.26 -0.83 3.12
C VAL A 177 15.32 -1.71 3.76
N ASN A 178 16.45 -1.13 4.20
CA ASN A 178 17.49 -1.87 4.88
C ASN A 178 17.00 -2.45 6.22
N ALA A 179 16.19 -1.69 6.96
CA ALA A 179 15.63 -2.13 8.23
C ALA A 179 14.60 -3.27 8.09
N VAL A 180 13.91 -3.35 6.96
CA VAL A 180 12.95 -4.44 6.68
C VAL A 180 13.65 -5.71 6.20
N ARG A 181 14.84 -5.57 5.58
CA ARG A 181 15.64 -6.70 5.07
C ARG A 181 16.54 -7.34 6.14
N ALA A 182 16.83 -6.62 7.22
CA ALA A 182 17.67 -7.08 8.33
C ALA A 182 16.93 -8.04 9.27
#